data_d0a25e3d7d8431536f609a0d9879ed05
#
_entry.id   d0a25e3d7d8431536f609a0d9879ed05
#
_cell.length_a   1.000
_cell.length_b   1.000
_cell.length_c   1.000
_cell.angle_alpha   90.00
_cell.angle_beta   90.00
_cell.angle_gamma   90.00
#
_symmetry.space_group_name_H-M   'P 1'
#
loop_
_entity.id
_entity.type
_entity.pdbx_description
1 polymer ?
#
loop_
_entity_poly.entity_id
_entity_poly.type
_entity_poly.pdbx_seq_one_letter_code
_entity_poly.pdbx_strand_id
1 'polypeptide(L)'
;NEIYVSDVIGEYVGSKIIGYYTKEKAKKAGIEFEPEKSAYAGIENPLGKRFEGIVRFITPVYKNGLKTGYVSMALDHRHVREFTDTSNPTGNSVKQNISDARLGNYAFMWDYEGKNISHPRDYSIMGYDRSTGQKVMPWLSADLAEKYYASKKDINEFLKDYPIFEEQSLSKKPNLKQLKEDGNVGLDCRYLNFAPQCEGWMQLTQNGGYGSFIINWSNVWKLTTAATIPYYTGKYANTKRGFGFVSIGASVDDFHAAANKTKEDVLSILENQTKSMQTIVSSNQVEIEDFITLLINELTIITLTLVLIIIFIAVWMSDYIISKINNLLIGTKKFANNELDYRIKVTSKDEIGELESSFNDMAKEISTLISTQKELND
;
A
#
# COMPACT_ATOMS: atom_id res chain seq x y z
N ASN A 1 42.75 18.18 5.38
CA ASN A 1 42.16 18.70 6.63
C ASN A 1 41.65 17.54 7.45
N GLU A 2 42.39 17.16 8.46
CA GLU A 2 41.98 16.08 9.38
C GLU A 2 41.08 16.69 10.45
N ILE A 3 39.80 16.35 10.43
CA ILE A 3 38.89 16.64 11.53
C ILE A 3 38.64 15.34 12.28
N TYR A 4 38.97 15.35 13.55
CA TYR A 4 38.63 14.28 14.46
C TYR A 4 37.26 14.57 15.08
N VAL A 5 36.39 13.59 15.12
CA VAL A 5 35.08 13.63 15.77
C VAL A 5 35.09 12.65 16.93
N SER A 6 34.77 13.12 18.12
CA SER A 6 34.72 12.27 19.31
C SER A 6 33.47 11.37 19.33
N ASP A 7 33.49 10.37 20.20
CA ASP A 7 32.26 9.72 20.64
C ASP A 7 31.36 10.73 21.37
N VAL A 8 30.10 10.37 21.58
CA VAL A 8 29.23 11.14 22.48
C VAL A 8 29.68 10.90 23.92
N ILE A 9 30.07 11.96 24.59
CA ILE A 9 30.55 11.90 25.98
C ILE A 9 29.66 12.79 26.86
N GLY A 10 29.38 12.32 28.07
CA GLY A 10 28.85 13.16 29.11
C GLY A 10 29.97 14.04 29.65
N GLU A 11 29.92 15.34 29.47
CA GLU A 11 30.99 16.26 29.86
C GLU A 11 30.44 17.44 30.63
N TYR A 12 31.20 17.81 31.66
CA TYR A 12 31.00 19.02 32.42
C TYR A 12 32.05 20.05 32.01
N VAL A 13 31.62 21.23 31.66
CA VAL A 13 32.49 22.31 31.21
C VAL A 13 32.60 23.34 32.27
N GLY A 14 33.82 23.60 32.70
CA GLY A 14 34.14 24.65 33.67
C GLY A 14 35.66 24.81 33.81
N SER A 15 36.13 26.05 33.93
CA SER A 15 37.56 26.37 33.92
C SER A 15 38.37 25.70 35.04
N LYS A 16 37.76 25.54 36.19
CA LYS A 16 38.46 25.00 37.38
C LYS A 16 38.64 23.51 37.40
N ILE A 17 37.90 22.78 36.57
CA ILE A 17 37.90 21.31 36.60
C ILE A 17 38.21 20.66 35.28
N ILE A 18 38.54 21.41 34.24
CA ILE A 18 39.04 20.84 33.00
C ILE A 18 40.20 19.86 33.29
N GLY A 19 40.01 18.61 33.00
CA GLY A 19 40.93 17.53 33.35
C GLY A 19 40.59 16.74 34.61
N TYR A 20 39.68 17.23 35.46
CA TYR A 20 39.20 16.54 36.67
C TYR A 20 37.72 16.17 36.58
N TYR A 21 37.27 15.84 35.41
CA TYR A 21 35.87 15.56 35.11
C TYR A 21 35.39 14.17 35.54
N THR A 22 36.29 13.34 36.12
CA THR A 22 35.88 12.08 36.73
C THR A 22 36.11 12.13 38.23
N LYS A 23 35.26 11.41 38.98
CA LYS A 23 35.39 11.27 40.42
C LYS A 23 36.77 10.78 40.85
N GLU A 24 37.36 9.87 40.08
CA GLU A 24 38.70 9.35 40.35
C GLU A 24 39.80 10.41 40.20
N LYS A 25 39.70 11.20 39.11
CA LYS A 25 40.66 12.29 38.87
C LYS A 25 40.55 13.37 39.95
N ALA A 26 39.34 13.76 40.32
CA ALA A 26 39.08 14.70 41.37
C ALA A 26 39.64 14.19 42.72
N LYS A 27 39.38 12.93 43.06
CA LYS A 27 39.92 12.28 44.26
C LYS A 27 41.46 12.27 44.28
N LYS A 28 42.12 11.91 43.16
CA LYS A 28 43.57 11.95 43.03
C LYS A 28 44.17 13.34 43.22
N ALA A 29 43.45 14.36 42.80
CA ALA A 29 43.85 15.76 42.96
C ALA A 29 43.49 16.36 44.33
N GLY A 30 42.83 15.62 45.22
CA GLY A 30 42.37 16.11 46.51
C GLY A 30 41.22 17.11 46.38
N ILE A 31 40.50 17.12 45.30
CA ILE A 31 39.40 18.04 44.99
C ILE A 31 38.08 17.32 45.23
N GLU A 32 37.13 17.97 45.84
CA GLU A 32 35.76 17.47 45.95
C GLU A 32 35.11 17.39 44.56
N PHE A 33 34.53 16.23 44.23
CA PHE A 33 33.88 16.05 42.96
C PHE A 33 32.40 16.44 43.06
N GLU A 34 32.12 17.69 42.69
CA GLU A 34 30.78 18.23 42.60
C GLU A 34 30.46 18.60 41.15
N PRO A 35 30.03 17.64 40.30
CA PRO A 35 29.85 17.87 38.85
C PRO A 35 28.94 19.04 38.56
N GLU A 36 27.86 19.18 39.33
CA GLU A 36 26.86 20.24 39.11
C GLU A 36 27.46 21.64 39.33
N LYS A 37 28.23 21.81 40.40
CA LYS A 37 28.90 23.09 40.71
C LYS A 37 30.11 23.33 39.82
N SER A 38 30.85 22.29 39.56
CA SER A 38 32.14 22.37 38.87
C SER A 38 32.01 22.58 37.37
N ALA A 39 31.00 22.01 36.77
CA ALA A 39 30.71 22.14 35.33
C ALA A 39 30.25 23.56 34.95
N TYR A 40 29.75 24.33 35.90
CA TYR A 40 29.17 25.65 35.69
C TYR A 40 29.85 26.72 36.57
N ALA A 41 31.17 26.67 36.61
CA ALA A 41 31.94 27.57 37.45
C ALA A 41 31.89 29.02 36.97
N GLY A 42 30.82 29.70 37.31
CA GLY A 42 30.74 31.17 37.26
C GLY A 42 30.76 31.73 35.84
N ILE A 43 31.78 32.54 35.56
CA ILE A 43 31.86 33.41 34.37
C ILE A 43 31.93 32.67 33.05
N GLU A 44 32.41 31.42 33.00
CA GLU A 44 32.60 30.69 31.75
C GLU A 44 31.34 30.00 31.23
N ASN A 45 30.39 29.77 32.11
CA ASN A 45 29.08 29.26 31.69
C ASN A 45 27.97 30.17 32.26
N PRO A 46 27.77 31.35 31.66
CA PRO A 46 26.77 32.30 32.11
C PRO A 46 25.33 31.76 32.01
N LEU A 47 25.11 30.72 31.25
CA LEU A 47 23.80 30.10 31.14
C LEU A 47 23.50 29.13 32.28
N GLY A 48 24.50 28.77 33.10
CA GLY A 48 24.34 27.81 34.19
C GLY A 48 23.83 26.46 33.73
N LYS A 49 24.14 26.07 32.48
CA LYS A 49 23.56 24.89 31.84
C LYS A 49 24.54 23.75 31.82
N ARG A 50 24.11 22.58 32.26
CA ARG A 50 24.84 21.33 32.13
C ARG A 50 24.56 20.71 30.75
N PHE A 51 25.62 20.24 30.08
CA PHE A 51 25.48 19.46 28.88
C PHE A 51 25.22 17.99 29.23
N GLU A 52 24.19 17.40 28.68
CA GLU A 52 23.88 15.97 28.88
C GLU A 52 24.83 15.08 28.12
N GLY A 53 25.27 15.53 26.95
CA GLY A 53 26.26 14.88 26.12
C GLY A 53 26.88 15.90 25.16
N ILE A 54 28.11 15.64 24.76
CA ILE A 54 28.86 16.49 23.84
C ILE A 54 29.53 15.65 22.77
N VAL A 55 29.50 16.14 21.54
CA VAL A 55 30.33 15.63 20.42
C VAL A 55 31.36 16.71 20.12
N ARG A 56 32.63 16.32 20.07
CA ARG A 56 33.72 17.25 19.79
C ARG A 56 34.26 17.07 18.40
N PHE A 57 34.39 18.19 17.69
CA PHE A 57 35.12 18.30 16.42
C PHE A 57 36.45 18.94 16.67
N ILE A 58 37.55 18.26 16.38
CA ILE A 58 38.90 18.71 16.72
C ILE A 58 39.74 18.74 15.45
N THR A 59 40.39 19.85 15.20
CA THR A 59 41.32 19.99 14.06
C THR A 59 42.68 20.55 14.53
N PRO A 60 43.80 20.08 14.00
CA PRO A 60 45.11 20.62 14.34
C PRO A 60 45.32 22.01 13.71
N VAL A 61 46.02 22.87 14.44
CA VAL A 61 46.49 24.19 14.01
C VAL A 61 47.96 24.13 13.68
N TYR A 62 48.34 24.63 12.53
CA TYR A 62 49.72 24.67 12.06
C TYR A 62 50.18 26.13 11.92
N LYS A 63 51.41 26.40 12.33
CA LYS A 63 52.13 27.66 12.08
C LYS A 63 53.47 27.33 11.43
N ASN A 64 53.74 27.87 10.26
CA ASN A 64 54.96 27.60 9.48
C ASN A 64 55.23 26.07 9.27
N GLY A 65 54.19 25.29 9.01
CA GLY A 65 54.27 23.83 8.86
C GLY A 65 54.39 22.99 10.13
N LEU A 66 54.57 23.64 11.29
CA LEU A 66 54.64 22.98 12.57
C LEU A 66 53.26 23.01 13.29
N LYS A 67 52.85 21.86 13.81
CA LYS A 67 51.64 21.78 14.59
C LYS A 67 51.82 22.51 15.93
N THR A 68 51.05 23.56 16.14
CA THR A 68 51.14 24.42 17.30
C THR A 68 50.04 24.22 18.31
N GLY A 69 48.98 23.50 17.93
CA GLY A 69 47.87 23.27 18.84
C GLY A 69 46.68 22.63 18.13
N TYR A 70 45.54 22.72 18.76
CA TYR A 70 44.26 22.21 18.24
C TYR A 70 43.14 23.21 18.48
N VAL A 71 42.21 23.28 17.56
CA VAL A 71 40.91 23.93 17.78
C VAL A 71 39.90 22.81 18.03
N SER A 72 39.15 22.95 19.13
CA SER A 72 38.06 22.01 19.46
C SER A 72 36.75 22.77 19.54
N MET A 73 35.76 22.30 18.80
CA MET A 73 34.38 22.74 18.90
C MET A 73 33.55 21.65 19.56
N ALA A 74 32.83 22.03 20.61
CA ALA A 74 31.90 21.14 21.29
C ALA A 74 30.48 21.40 20.77
N LEU A 75 29.81 20.33 20.32
CA LEU A 75 28.43 20.36 19.91
C LEU A 75 27.59 19.63 20.95
N ASP A 76 26.53 20.29 21.43
CA ASP A 76 25.54 19.63 22.30
C ASP A 76 24.92 18.45 21.56
N HIS A 77 24.95 17.29 22.19
CA HIS A 77 24.43 16.05 21.61
C HIS A 77 22.97 16.14 21.16
N ARG A 78 22.17 17.02 21.75
CA ARG A 78 20.78 17.25 21.34
C ARG A 78 20.67 17.65 19.86
N HIS A 79 21.65 18.37 19.32
CA HIS A 79 21.68 18.72 17.91
C HIS A 79 21.89 17.49 17.01
N VAL A 80 22.61 16.48 17.49
CA VAL A 80 22.73 15.20 16.77
C VAL A 80 21.42 14.40 16.85
N ARG A 81 20.75 14.46 18.01
CA ARG A 81 19.45 13.79 18.20
C ARG A 81 18.33 14.36 17.34
N GLU A 82 18.40 15.62 16.97
CA GLU A 82 17.40 16.26 16.11
C GLU A 82 17.22 15.53 14.77
N PHE A 83 18.27 14.89 14.25
CA PHE A 83 18.20 14.08 13.03
C PHE A 83 17.37 12.80 13.18
N THR A 84 17.21 12.30 14.37
CA THR A 84 16.51 11.05 14.66
C THR A 84 15.22 11.24 15.44
N ASP A 85 15.16 12.19 16.35
CA ASP A 85 14.01 12.41 17.24
C ASP A 85 12.74 12.83 16.50
N THR A 86 12.89 13.45 15.33
CA THR A 86 11.76 13.89 14.49
C THR A 86 11.42 12.92 13.36
N SER A 87 12.22 11.88 13.16
CA SER A 87 12.03 10.92 12.06
C SER A 87 11.08 9.81 12.47
N ASN A 88 9.85 9.89 11.99
CA ASN A 88 8.85 8.84 12.16
C ASN A 88 8.45 8.27 10.78
N PRO A 89 8.76 7.01 10.48
CA PRO A 89 8.50 6.42 9.15
C PRO A 89 7.02 6.21 8.82
N THR A 90 6.12 6.26 9.82
CA THR A 90 4.69 5.99 9.63
C THR A 90 3.77 7.13 10.05
N GLY A 91 4.29 8.30 10.36
CA GLY A 91 3.49 9.41 10.86
C GLY A 91 4.11 10.80 10.64
N ASN A 92 3.49 11.79 11.21
CA ASN A 92 3.97 13.16 11.15
C ASN A 92 5.31 13.31 11.90
N SER A 93 6.19 14.16 11.37
CA SER A 93 7.51 14.46 11.92
C SER A 93 7.42 15.24 13.24
N VAL A 94 6.69 14.72 14.21
CA VAL A 94 6.58 15.31 15.54
C VAL A 94 7.50 14.55 16.48
N LYS A 95 8.28 15.27 17.28
CA LYS A 95 9.13 14.67 18.31
C LYS A 95 8.27 13.78 19.21
N GLN A 96 8.58 12.49 19.22
CA GLN A 96 7.86 11.51 20.03
C GLN A 96 8.68 11.19 21.28
N ASN A 97 8.04 11.28 22.43
CA ASN A 97 8.58 10.69 23.65
C ASN A 97 8.19 9.19 23.67
N ILE A 98 9.09 8.35 23.23
CA ILE A 98 8.85 6.91 23.13
C ILE A 98 9.19 6.26 24.46
N SER A 99 8.20 6.10 25.31
CA SER A 99 8.34 5.45 26.61
C SER A 99 8.38 3.93 26.52
N ASP A 100 7.74 3.34 25.52
CA ASP A 100 7.66 1.89 25.30
C ASP A 100 8.29 1.48 23.95
N ALA A 101 9.15 0.46 23.95
CA ALA A 101 9.78 -0.08 22.75
C ALA A 101 8.79 -0.68 21.76
N ARG A 102 7.62 -1.08 22.23
CA ARG A 102 6.54 -1.60 21.40
C ARG A 102 5.81 -0.49 20.65
N LEU A 103 5.77 0.69 21.24
CA LEU A 103 5.07 1.83 20.70
C LEU A 103 6.02 2.61 19.78
N GLY A 104 5.57 2.85 18.61
CA GLY A 104 6.18 3.81 17.71
C GLY A 104 7.27 3.26 16.81
N ASN A 105 7.40 4.00 15.78
CA ASN A 105 8.36 3.86 14.73
C ASN A 105 9.36 4.99 14.92
N TYR A 106 10.61 4.64 15.04
CA TYR A 106 11.64 5.63 15.38
C TYR A 106 12.95 5.36 14.65
N ALA A 107 13.71 6.43 14.52
CA ALA A 107 15.07 6.40 13.99
C ALA A 107 16.08 6.47 15.15
N PHE A 108 17.23 5.89 14.94
CA PHE A 108 18.37 5.95 15.85
C PHE A 108 19.67 5.86 15.05
N MET A 109 20.76 6.32 15.66
CA MET A 109 22.05 6.44 14.99
C MET A 109 23.13 5.73 15.78
N TRP A 110 24.02 5.07 15.06
CA TRP A 110 25.16 4.33 15.57
C TRP A 110 26.45 4.87 14.94
N ASP A 111 27.54 4.83 15.71
CA ASP A 111 28.87 5.09 15.18
C ASP A 111 29.38 3.90 14.34
N TYR A 112 30.55 4.08 13.76
CA TYR A 112 31.18 3.06 12.91
C TYR A 112 31.57 1.78 13.67
N GLU A 113 31.73 1.85 15.00
CA GLU A 113 32.02 0.73 15.88
C GLU A 113 30.76 0.01 16.38
N GLY A 114 29.60 0.62 16.25
CA GLY A 114 28.32 0.11 16.73
C GLY A 114 27.92 0.64 18.11
N LYS A 115 28.50 1.74 18.56
CA LYS A 115 28.04 2.48 19.73
C LYS A 115 26.87 3.37 19.34
N ASN A 116 25.82 3.39 20.14
CA ASN A 116 24.68 4.25 19.89
C ASN A 116 25.03 5.72 20.10
N ILE A 117 24.72 6.56 19.12
CA ILE A 117 24.95 8.00 19.16
C ILE A 117 23.67 8.75 19.47
N SER A 118 22.55 8.28 18.93
CA SER A 118 21.25 8.91 19.09
C SER A 118 20.16 7.86 19.22
N HIS A 119 19.35 7.98 20.26
CA HIS A 119 18.22 7.11 20.50
C HIS A 119 17.11 7.89 21.21
N PRO A 120 15.83 7.76 20.82
CA PRO A 120 14.73 8.49 21.47
C PRO A 120 14.57 8.23 22.96
N ARG A 121 15.15 7.17 23.47
CA ARG A 121 15.11 6.75 24.88
C ARG A 121 16.34 7.11 25.69
N ASP A 122 17.16 7.99 25.20
CA ASP A 122 18.42 8.39 25.87
C ASP A 122 19.43 7.24 26.09
N TYR A 123 19.39 6.19 25.26
CA TYR A 123 20.34 5.06 25.32
C TYR A 123 21.68 5.37 24.61
N SER A 124 21.90 6.62 24.27
CA SER A 124 23.00 7.04 23.40
C SER A 124 24.20 7.62 24.12
N ILE A 125 24.08 7.98 25.41
CA ILE A 125 25.22 8.56 26.10
C ILE A 125 26.18 7.45 26.50
N MET A 126 27.14 7.25 25.62
CA MET A 126 28.25 6.32 25.84
C MET A 126 29.42 7.07 26.38
N GLY A 127 29.99 6.63 27.42
CA GLY A 127 31.23 7.14 27.91
C GLY A 127 31.21 7.49 29.40
N TYR A 128 30.49 8.50 29.82
CA TYR A 128 30.54 8.97 31.19
C TYR A 128 29.17 9.20 31.77
N ASP A 129 28.98 8.71 33.00
CA ASP A 129 27.81 9.03 33.79
C ASP A 129 27.82 10.53 34.15
N ARG A 130 26.70 11.18 33.92
CA ARG A 130 26.58 12.62 34.07
C ARG A 130 26.56 13.10 35.53
N SER A 131 26.31 12.22 36.49
CA SER A 131 26.30 12.54 37.90
C SER A 131 27.63 12.24 38.55
N THR A 132 28.34 11.21 38.13
CA THR A 132 29.59 10.75 38.70
C THR A 132 30.82 11.11 37.88
N GLY A 133 30.65 11.41 36.59
CA GLY A 133 31.74 11.60 35.63
C GLY A 133 32.52 10.32 35.34
N GLN A 134 32.03 9.15 35.73
CA GLN A 134 32.65 7.87 35.45
C GLN A 134 32.16 7.28 34.13
N LYS A 135 32.97 6.39 33.55
CA LYS A 135 32.58 5.72 32.34
C LYS A 135 31.35 4.84 32.58
N VAL A 136 30.35 5.01 31.74
CA VAL A 136 29.11 4.20 31.77
C VAL A 136 29.40 2.82 31.17
N MET A 137 28.98 1.78 31.87
CA MET A 137 28.99 0.42 31.38
C MET A 137 27.95 0.29 30.26
N PRO A 138 28.26 -0.33 29.11
CA PRO A 138 27.24 -0.63 28.12
C PRO A 138 26.16 -1.54 28.70
N TRP A 139 24.97 -1.47 28.14
CA TRP A 139 23.89 -2.34 28.59
C TRP A 139 24.17 -3.79 28.23
N LEU A 140 24.41 -4.58 29.22
CA LEU A 140 24.74 -6.00 29.09
C LEU A 140 23.50 -6.87 29.34
N SER A 141 23.55 -8.11 28.88
CA SER A 141 22.61 -9.14 29.36
C SER A 141 22.86 -9.42 30.84
N ALA A 142 21.87 -10.00 31.50
CA ALA A 142 21.96 -10.29 32.93
C ALA A 142 23.15 -11.24 33.24
N ASP A 143 23.35 -12.27 32.43
CA ASP A 143 24.46 -13.24 32.55
C ASP A 143 25.83 -12.61 32.32
N LEU A 144 25.95 -11.74 31.32
CA LEU A 144 27.19 -11.02 31.03
C LEU A 144 27.51 -9.98 32.11
N ALA A 145 26.50 -9.27 32.62
CA ALA A 145 26.66 -8.37 33.74
C ALA A 145 27.12 -9.09 35.02
N GLU A 146 26.60 -10.28 35.31
CA GLU A 146 27.04 -11.10 36.42
C GLU A 146 28.50 -11.49 36.28
N LYS A 147 28.93 -11.95 35.10
CA LYS A 147 30.35 -12.25 34.81
C LYS A 147 31.22 -11.00 35.00
N TYR A 148 30.76 -9.84 34.56
CA TYR A 148 31.48 -8.59 34.75
C TYR A 148 31.66 -8.27 36.24
N TYR A 149 30.59 -8.26 37.02
CA TYR A 149 30.66 -7.97 38.44
C TYR A 149 31.56 -8.98 39.20
N ALA A 150 31.51 -10.26 38.84
CA ALA A 150 32.35 -11.27 39.42
C ALA A 150 33.86 -11.09 39.11
N SER A 151 34.18 -10.54 37.95
CA SER A 151 35.58 -10.33 37.51
C SER A 151 36.32 -9.28 38.30
N LYS A 152 35.63 -8.32 38.95
CA LYS A 152 36.18 -7.18 39.64
C LYS A 152 37.13 -6.33 38.79
N LYS A 153 37.12 -6.48 37.47
CA LYS A 153 37.92 -5.72 36.51
C LYS A 153 37.26 -4.38 36.24
N ASP A 154 38.07 -3.41 35.74
CA ASP A 154 37.51 -2.23 35.08
C ASP A 154 36.70 -2.69 33.82
N ILE A 155 35.67 -1.96 33.52
CA ILE A 155 34.76 -2.30 32.36
C ILE A 155 35.53 -2.38 31.05
N ASN A 156 36.51 -1.52 30.84
CA ASN A 156 37.30 -1.54 29.60
C ASN A 156 38.22 -2.75 29.56
N GLU A 157 38.77 -3.18 30.68
CA GLU A 157 39.57 -4.40 30.75
C GLU A 157 38.72 -5.63 30.57
N PHE A 158 37.52 -5.66 31.15
CA PHE A 158 36.59 -6.76 30.98
C PHE A 158 36.15 -6.92 29.53
N LEU A 159 35.75 -5.78 28.88
CA LEU A 159 35.27 -5.81 27.49
C LEU A 159 36.39 -6.12 26.47
N LYS A 160 37.67 -5.88 26.80
CA LYS A 160 38.78 -6.29 25.92
C LYS A 160 38.90 -7.80 25.82
N ASP A 161 38.62 -8.48 26.92
CA ASP A 161 38.73 -9.95 27.02
C ASP A 161 37.45 -10.64 26.53
N TYR A 162 36.36 -9.91 26.34
CA TYR A 162 35.09 -10.47 25.89
C TYR A 162 34.91 -10.30 24.38
N PRO A 163 34.70 -11.42 23.65
CA PRO A 163 34.53 -11.35 22.20
C PRO A 163 33.30 -10.53 21.78
N ILE A 164 33.47 -9.72 20.75
CA ILE A 164 32.35 -8.96 20.16
C ILE A 164 31.40 -9.90 19.45
N PHE A 165 30.09 -9.59 19.54
CA PHE A 165 28.99 -10.37 18.95
C PHE A 165 28.89 -11.82 19.45
N GLU A 166 29.50 -12.13 20.57
CA GLU A 166 29.45 -13.50 21.09
C GLU A 166 28.07 -13.85 21.63
N GLU A 167 27.63 -15.04 21.32
CA GLU A 167 26.40 -15.63 21.84
C GLU A 167 25.16 -14.78 21.68
N GLN A 168 25.00 -14.09 20.55
CA GLN A 168 23.81 -13.31 20.25
C GLN A 168 22.54 -14.16 20.29
N SER A 169 21.58 -13.82 21.14
CA SER A 169 20.33 -14.59 21.28
C SER A 169 19.18 -13.79 21.84
N LEU A 170 17.98 -13.97 21.24
CA LEU A 170 16.73 -13.39 21.76
C LEU A 170 16.28 -14.02 23.09
N SER A 171 16.81 -15.17 23.47
CA SER A 171 16.51 -15.82 24.77
C SER A 171 17.19 -15.14 25.94
N LYS A 172 18.27 -14.41 25.71
CA LYS A 172 18.98 -13.66 26.74
C LYS A 172 18.16 -12.48 27.22
N LYS A 173 18.23 -12.21 28.51
CA LYS A 173 17.50 -11.12 29.15
C LYS A 173 18.41 -9.93 29.39
N PRO A 174 17.94 -8.70 29.18
CA PRO A 174 18.72 -7.50 29.54
C PRO A 174 18.88 -7.40 31.05
N ASN A 175 19.97 -6.76 31.47
CA ASN A 175 20.20 -6.43 32.88
C ASN A 175 19.27 -5.29 33.33
N LEU A 176 18.12 -5.66 33.91
CA LEU A 176 17.14 -4.69 34.42
C LEU A 176 17.63 -3.92 35.64
N LYS A 177 18.56 -4.50 36.40
CA LYS A 177 19.16 -3.84 37.57
C LYS A 177 19.90 -2.57 37.13
N GLN A 178 20.73 -2.68 36.09
CA GLN A 178 21.45 -1.54 35.53
C GLN A 178 20.49 -0.43 35.09
N LEU A 179 19.43 -0.79 34.37
CA LEU A 179 18.44 0.18 33.91
C LEU A 179 17.74 0.94 35.08
N LYS A 180 17.47 0.21 36.18
CA LYS A 180 16.81 0.78 37.35
C LYS A 180 17.73 1.67 38.17
N GLU A 181 19.00 1.31 38.30
CA GLU A 181 19.96 2.02 39.12
C GLU A 181 20.55 3.24 38.41
N ASP A 182 20.86 3.08 37.13
CA ASP A 182 21.57 4.13 36.39
C ASP A 182 20.58 5.06 35.62
N GLY A 183 19.36 4.62 35.37
CA GLY A 183 18.34 5.36 34.61
C GLY A 183 18.70 5.61 33.15
N ASN A 184 19.98 5.48 32.81
CA ASN A 184 20.57 5.62 31.48
C ASN A 184 21.46 4.42 31.20
N VAL A 185 21.31 3.86 30.00
CA VAL A 185 22.18 2.77 29.55
C VAL A 185 22.70 3.11 28.15
N GLY A 186 23.99 2.93 27.95
CA GLY A 186 24.59 3.03 26.62
C GLY A 186 24.37 1.74 25.85
N LEU A 187 23.92 1.83 24.62
CA LEU A 187 23.85 0.70 23.71
C LEU A 187 25.15 0.57 22.92
N ASP A 188 25.75 -0.60 23.01
CA ASP A 188 26.90 -0.99 22.19
C ASP A 188 26.61 -2.31 21.52
N CYS A 189 26.38 -2.30 20.21
CA CYS A 189 26.03 -3.47 19.40
C CYS A 189 26.99 -4.64 19.61
N ARG A 190 28.26 -4.37 19.84
CA ARG A 190 29.31 -5.39 20.04
C ARG A 190 29.04 -6.29 21.23
N TYR A 191 28.42 -5.73 22.29
CA TYR A 191 28.16 -6.38 23.57
C TYR A 191 26.69 -6.54 23.90
N LEU A 192 25.80 -6.04 23.04
CA LEU A 192 24.34 -6.13 23.18
C LEU A 192 23.86 -7.52 22.75
N ASN A 193 24.34 -8.56 23.44
CA ASN A 193 24.16 -9.95 23.04
C ASN A 193 22.74 -10.53 23.23
N PHE A 194 21.79 -9.72 23.70
CA PHE A 194 20.35 -10.02 23.69
C PHE A 194 19.60 -9.36 22.51
N ALA A 195 20.36 -8.80 21.56
CA ALA A 195 19.83 -8.08 20.40
C ALA A 195 20.58 -8.53 19.12
N PRO A 196 20.31 -9.74 18.61
CA PRO A 196 21.03 -10.31 17.44
C PRO A 196 20.88 -9.45 16.17
N GLN A 197 19.91 -8.58 16.09
CA GLN A 197 19.78 -7.60 15.00
C GLN A 197 20.97 -6.61 14.94
N CYS A 198 21.70 -6.42 16.02
CA CYS A 198 22.90 -5.60 16.03
C CYS A 198 23.96 -6.10 15.05
N GLU A 199 24.21 -7.39 15.05
CA GLU A 199 25.11 -8.02 14.08
C GLU A 199 24.61 -7.83 12.66
N GLY A 200 23.30 -7.97 12.40
CA GLY A 200 22.70 -7.73 11.10
C GLY A 200 22.92 -6.31 10.59
N TRP A 201 22.72 -5.27 11.41
CA TRP A 201 23.03 -3.90 11.03
C TRP A 201 24.51 -3.68 10.74
N MET A 202 25.38 -4.26 11.55
CA MET A 202 26.82 -4.14 11.39
C MET A 202 27.31 -4.83 10.12
N GLN A 203 26.79 -6.00 9.79
CA GLN A 203 27.09 -6.71 8.54
C GLN A 203 26.59 -5.94 7.32
N LEU A 204 25.36 -5.45 7.37
CA LEU A 204 24.72 -4.72 6.28
C LEU A 204 25.48 -3.44 5.89
N THR A 205 26.05 -2.77 6.86
CA THR A 205 26.73 -1.47 6.70
C THR A 205 28.26 -1.58 6.60
N GLN A 206 28.84 -2.75 6.77
CA GLN A 206 30.29 -2.94 6.87
C GLN A 206 31.11 -2.42 5.66
N ASN A 207 30.51 -2.42 4.48
CA ASN A 207 31.11 -1.98 3.22
C ASN A 207 30.56 -0.68 2.67
N GLY A 208 29.92 0.15 3.51
CA GLY A 208 29.30 1.40 3.06
C GLY A 208 27.92 1.18 2.45
N GLY A 209 27.22 0.09 2.81
CA GLY A 209 25.95 -0.30 2.23
C GLY A 209 24.73 0.24 2.96
N TYR A 210 23.59 -0.17 2.46
CA TYR A 210 22.27 0.01 3.08
C TYR A 210 21.39 -1.22 2.80
N GLY A 211 20.34 -1.37 3.57
CA GLY A 211 19.37 -2.44 3.35
C GLY A 211 18.34 -2.52 4.47
N SER A 212 17.54 -3.59 4.44
CA SER A 212 16.46 -3.81 5.40
C SER A 212 16.30 -5.28 5.75
N PHE A 213 15.82 -5.53 6.95
CA PHE A 213 15.44 -6.86 7.41
C PHE A 213 14.39 -6.77 8.52
N ILE A 214 13.79 -7.90 8.87
CA ILE A 214 12.77 -7.96 9.92
C ILE A 214 13.43 -8.41 11.22
N ILE A 215 13.11 -7.73 12.32
CA ILE A 215 13.61 -8.02 13.66
C ILE A 215 12.45 -8.25 14.63
N ASN A 216 12.72 -9.02 15.68
CA ASN A 216 11.86 -9.04 16.86
C ASN A 216 12.50 -8.22 17.98
N TRP A 217 11.84 -7.16 18.42
CA TRP A 217 12.31 -6.32 19.50
C TRP A 217 11.18 -6.06 20.49
N SER A 218 11.42 -6.37 21.76
CA SER A 218 10.40 -6.22 22.82
C SER A 218 9.09 -6.95 22.49
N ASN A 219 9.20 -8.12 21.87
CA ASN A 219 8.09 -8.97 21.46
C ASN A 219 7.18 -8.38 20.36
N VAL A 220 7.71 -7.44 19.59
CA VAL A 220 7.06 -6.84 18.40
C VAL A 220 7.95 -7.06 17.19
N TRP A 221 7.34 -7.52 16.10
CA TRP A 221 8.03 -7.61 14.82
C TRP A 221 8.14 -6.21 14.19
N LYS A 222 9.37 -5.86 13.82
CA LYS A 222 9.66 -4.57 13.16
C LYS A 222 10.43 -4.80 11.86
N LEU A 223 10.02 -4.08 10.85
CA LEU A 223 10.86 -3.86 9.68
C LEU A 223 11.89 -2.81 10.05
N THR A 224 13.17 -3.15 9.94
CA THR A 224 14.26 -2.23 10.18
C THR A 224 15.07 -1.99 8.92
N THR A 225 15.58 -0.80 8.79
CA THR A 225 16.50 -0.41 7.73
C THR A 225 17.77 0.13 8.34
N ALA A 226 18.87 0.01 7.64
CA ALA A 226 20.10 0.71 7.99
C ALA A 226 20.75 1.30 6.74
N ALA A 227 21.35 2.48 6.90
CA ALA A 227 22.11 3.13 5.85
C ALA A 227 23.33 3.81 6.44
N THR A 228 24.48 3.67 5.79
CA THR A 228 25.71 4.31 6.23
C THR A 228 25.67 5.82 6.10
N ILE A 229 26.38 6.49 6.99
CA ILE A 229 26.60 7.94 6.94
C ILE A 229 27.97 8.18 6.29
N PRO A 230 28.00 8.63 5.01
CA PRO A 230 29.22 8.67 4.21
C PRO A 230 30.12 9.88 4.58
N TYR A 231 30.75 9.78 5.74
CA TYR A 231 31.73 10.79 6.21
C TYR A 231 33.06 10.09 6.50
N TYR A 232 34.07 10.34 5.67
CA TYR A 232 35.33 9.59 5.62
C TYR A 232 36.54 10.48 5.90
N THR A 233 36.47 11.32 6.93
CA THR A 233 37.58 12.18 7.33
C THR A 233 38.10 11.82 8.72
N GLY A 234 39.32 12.20 9.05
CA GLY A 234 39.91 11.89 10.34
C GLY A 234 39.95 10.41 10.67
N LYS A 235 39.46 10.02 11.82
CA LYS A 235 39.44 8.63 12.28
C LYS A 235 38.58 7.71 11.42
N TYR A 236 37.69 8.28 10.62
CA TYR A 236 36.80 7.53 9.73
C TYR A 236 37.36 7.26 8.35
N ALA A 237 38.54 7.83 8.02
CA ALA A 237 39.15 7.72 6.67
C ALA A 237 39.42 6.26 6.25
N ASN A 238 39.70 5.40 7.21
CA ASN A 238 40.02 3.98 6.98
C ASN A 238 38.83 3.05 7.18
N THR A 239 37.62 3.57 7.47
CA THR A 239 36.42 2.75 7.62
C THR A 239 35.58 2.83 6.37
N LYS A 240 35.10 1.67 5.89
CA LYS A 240 34.13 1.66 4.79
C LYS A 240 32.72 2.11 5.22
N ARG A 241 32.44 2.07 6.52
CA ARG A 241 31.17 2.50 7.11
C ARG A 241 31.04 4.01 7.28
N GLY A 242 32.16 4.74 7.09
CA GLY A 242 32.19 6.19 7.33
C GLY A 242 32.00 6.55 8.79
N PHE A 243 31.23 7.59 9.10
CA PHE A 243 30.94 8.01 10.46
C PHE A 243 30.19 6.96 11.27
N GLY A 244 29.29 6.25 10.60
CA GLY A 244 28.44 5.24 11.21
C GLY A 244 27.23 4.95 10.34
N PHE A 245 26.11 4.67 10.94
CA PHE A 245 24.87 4.41 10.20
C PHE A 245 23.64 4.89 10.98
N VAL A 246 22.61 5.23 10.23
CA VAL A 246 21.26 5.48 10.75
C VAL A 246 20.41 4.25 10.52
N SER A 247 19.60 3.91 11.51
CA SER A 247 18.62 2.84 11.42
C SER A 247 17.23 3.39 11.75
N ILE A 248 16.23 2.90 11.03
CA ILE A 248 14.83 3.22 11.25
C ILE A 248 14.09 1.91 11.46
N GLY A 249 13.34 1.83 12.56
CA GLY A 249 12.46 0.70 12.84
C GLY A 249 11.00 1.09 12.70
N ALA A 250 10.22 0.29 11.98
CA ALA A 250 8.78 0.43 11.86
C ALA A 250 8.07 -0.86 12.30
N SER A 251 6.98 -0.75 13.04
CA SER A 251 6.16 -1.91 13.39
C SER A 251 5.61 -2.54 12.12
N VAL A 252 5.75 -3.86 12.00
CA VAL A 252 5.19 -4.61 10.88
C VAL A 252 3.67 -4.49 10.86
N ASP A 253 3.04 -4.49 12.03
CA ASP A 253 1.58 -4.34 12.15
C ASP A 253 1.11 -2.95 11.70
N ASP A 254 1.85 -1.88 12.05
CA ASP A 254 1.54 -0.52 11.57
C ASP A 254 1.72 -0.40 10.06
N PHE A 255 2.71 -1.08 9.51
CA PHE A 255 2.91 -1.15 8.07
C PHE A 255 1.77 -1.90 7.38
N HIS A 256 1.33 -3.02 7.97
CA HIS A 256 0.18 -3.77 7.49
C HIS A 256 -1.14 -3.02 7.69
N ALA A 257 -1.28 -2.19 8.73
CA ALA A 257 -2.49 -1.41 8.96
C ALA A 257 -2.80 -0.48 7.78
N ALA A 258 -1.79 0.19 7.21
CA ALA A 258 -1.97 1.01 6.01
C ALA A 258 -2.40 0.17 4.80
N ALA A 259 -1.78 -0.99 4.59
CA ALA A 259 -2.15 -1.91 3.52
C ALA A 259 -3.55 -2.51 3.72
N ASN A 260 -3.90 -2.88 4.94
CA ASN A 260 -5.22 -3.41 5.30
C ASN A 260 -6.31 -2.37 5.09
N LYS A 261 -6.07 -1.11 5.49
CA LYS A 261 -7.00 -0.01 5.24
C LYS A 261 -7.23 0.20 3.74
N THR A 262 -6.17 0.21 2.95
CA THR A 262 -6.29 0.30 1.48
C THR A 262 -7.08 -0.89 0.92
N LYS A 263 -6.85 -2.10 1.42
CA LYS A 263 -7.62 -3.29 1.04
C LYS A 263 -9.11 -3.14 1.38
N GLU A 264 -9.43 -2.67 2.58
CA GLU A 264 -10.82 -2.43 3.01
C GLU A 264 -11.49 -1.36 2.13
N ASP A 265 -10.80 -0.27 1.83
CA ASP A 265 -11.28 0.79 0.95
C ASP A 265 -11.56 0.25 -0.47
N VAL A 266 -10.63 -0.54 -1.02
CA VAL A 266 -10.81 -1.18 -2.33
C VAL A 266 -11.97 -2.17 -2.31
N LEU A 267 -12.11 -3.00 -1.28
CA LEU A 267 -13.23 -3.93 -1.16
C LEU A 267 -14.57 -3.20 -1.06
N SER A 268 -14.64 -2.09 -0.32
CA SER A 268 -15.86 -1.29 -0.23
C SER A 268 -16.24 -0.65 -1.57
N ILE A 269 -15.26 -0.17 -2.34
CA ILE A 269 -15.47 0.35 -3.69
C ILE A 269 -15.99 -0.76 -4.62
N LEU A 270 -15.38 -1.94 -4.58
CA LEU A 270 -15.82 -3.09 -5.38
C LEU A 270 -17.23 -3.54 -5.02
N GLU A 271 -17.57 -3.57 -3.74
CA GLU A 271 -18.92 -3.92 -3.29
C GLU A 271 -19.96 -2.90 -3.78
N ASN A 272 -19.65 -1.61 -3.67
CA ASN A 272 -20.53 -0.54 -4.16
C ASN A 272 -20.68 -0.59 -5.69
N GLN A 273 -19.60 -0.83 -6.43
CA GLN A 273 -19.66 -0.98 -7.88
C GLN A 273 -20.45 -2.23 -8.28
N THR A 274 -20.27 -3.33 -7.57
CA THR A 274 -21.02 -4.58 -7.81
C THR A 274 -22.51 -4.37 -7.58
N LYS A 275 -22.92 -3.70 -6.50
CA LYS A 275 -24.31 -3.34 -6.24
C LYS A 275 -24.89 -2.43 -7.32
N SER A 276 -24.14 -1.41 -7.73
CA SER A 276 -24.55 -0.53 -8.82
C SER A 276 -24.73 -1.28 -10.12
N MET A 277 -23.81 -2.18 -10.45
CA MET A 277 -23.87 -3.02 -11.64
C MET A 277 -25.06 -3.98 -11.61
N GLN A 278 -25.34 -4.61 -10.47
CA GLN A 278 -26.51 -5.46 -10.28
C GLN A 278 -27.81 -4.65 -10.44
N THR A 279 -27.87 -3.43 -9.93
CA THR A 279 -29.05 -2.54 -10.11
C THR A 279 -29.24 -2.19 -11.57
N ILE A 280 -28.18 -1.85 -12.31
CA ILE A 280 -28.26 -1.55 -13.74
C ILE A 280 -28.69 -2.80 -14.52
N VAL A 281 -28.12 -3.97 -14.22
CA VAL A 281 -28.48 -5.24 -14.89
C VAL A 281 -29.95 -5.57 -14.64
N SER A 282 -30.44 -5.47 -13.40
CA SER A 282 -31.84 -5.77 -13.09
C SER A 282 -32.80 -4.75 -13.74
N SER A 283 -32.45 -3.47 -13.76
CA SER A 283 -33.23 -2.45 -14.45
C SER A 283 -33.31 -2.74 -15.97
N ASN A 284 -32.16 -3.00 -16.59
CA ASN A 284 -32.12 -3.34 -18.00
C ASN A 284 -32.87 -4.65 -18.31
N GLN A 285 -32.84 -5.62 -17.41
CA GLN A 285 -33.61 -6.85 -17.57
C GLN A 285 -35.12 -6.59 -17.59
N VAL A 286 -35.61 -5.74 -16.69
CA VAL A 286 -37.01 -5.35 -16.66
C VAL A 286 -37.40 -4.61 -17.95
N GLU A 287 -36.60 -3.65 -18.39
CA GLU A 287 -36.85 -2.92 -19.64
C GLU A 287 -36.86 -3.85 -20.85
N ILE A 288 -35.96 -4.83 -20.91
CA ILE A 288 -35.92 -5.84 -21.99
C ILE A 288 -37.18 -6.74 -21.95
N GLU A 289 -37.60 -7.18 -20.76
CA GLU A 289 -38.82 -7.99 -20.60
C GLU A 289 -40.07 -7.23 -21.04
N ASP A 290 -40.18 -5.95 -20.65
CA ASP A 290 -41.27 -5.07 -21.08
C ASP A 290 -41.27 -4.86 -22.61
N PHE A 291 -40.09 -4.63 -23.19
CA PHE A 291 -39.96 -4.46 -24.64
C PHE A 291 -40.29 -5.73 -25.38
N ILE A 292 -39.87 -6.90 -24.93
CA ILE A 292 -40.21 -8.19 -25.53
C ILE A 292 -41.73 -8.43 -25.45
N THR A 293 -42.34 -8.13 -24.30
CA THR A 293 -43.78 -8.28 -24.13
C THR A 293 -44.56 -7.40 -25.08
N LEU A 294 -44.11 -6.16 -25.27
CA LEU A 294 -44.71 -5.21 -26.21
C LEU A 294 -44.58 -5.72 -27.66
N LEU A 295 -43.41 -6.20 -28.05
CA LEU A 295 -43.18 -6.80 -29.38
C LEU A 295 -44.05 -8.05 -29.63
N ILE A 296 -44.21 -8.92 -28.63
CA ILE A 296 -45.07 -10.09 -28.73
C ILE A 296 -46.53 -9.67 -28.95
N ASN A 297 -47.01 -8.70 -28.21
CA ASN A 297 -48.36 -8.18 -28.34
C ASN A 297 -48.58 -7.54 -29.71
N GLU A 298 -47.69 -6.70 -30.21
CA GLU A 298 -47.77 -6.11 -31.55
C GLU A 298 -47.77 -7.19 -32.65
N LEU A 299 -46.84 -8.17 -32.56
CA LEU A 299 -46.75 -9.25 -33.52
C LEU A 299 -48.01 -10.11 -33.52
N THR A 300 -48.60 -10.35 -32.35
CA THR A 300 -49.83 -11.11 -32.17
C THR A 300 -51.01 -10.38 -32.83
N ILE A 301 -51.14 -9.05 -32.61
CA ILE A 301 -52.18 -8.26 -33.23
C ILE A 301 -52.06 -8.23 -34.75
N ILE A 302 -50.84 -8.04 -35.27
CA ILE A 302 -50.57 -8.08 -36.70
C ILE A 302 -50.94 -9.42 -37.30
N THR A 303 -50.53 -10.50 -36.66
CA THR A 303 -50.80 -11.86 -37.11
C THR A 303 -52.29 -12.17 -37.13
N LEU A 304 -53.02 -11.81 -36.06
CA LEU A 304 -54.49 -11.94 -36.03
C LEU A 304 -55.19 -11.15 -37.13
N THR A 305 -54.74 -9.91 -37.34
CA THR A 305 -55.27 -9.04 -38.38
C THR A 305 -55.06 -9.63 -39.75
N LEU A 306 -53.87 -10.18 -40.04
CA LEU A 306 -53.56 -10.86 -41.30
C LEU A 306 -54.44 -12.08 -41.52
N VAL A 307 -54.61 -12.91 -40.45
CA VAL A 307 -55.52 -14.09 -40.56
C VAL A 307 -56.92 -13.68 -40.85
N LEU A 308 -57.45 -12.64 -40.21
CA LEU A 308 -58.82 -12.12 -40.52
C LEU A 308 -58.93 -11.63 -41.93
N ILE A 309 -57.94 -10.94 -42.46
CA ILE A 309 -57.91 -10.46 -43.85
C ILE A 309 -57.90 -11.66 -44.80
N ILE A 310 -57.08 -12.68 -44.54
CA ILE A 310 -57.05 -13.91 -45.38
C ILE A 310 -58.40 -14.61 -45.39
N ILE A 311 -59.03 -14.76 -44.22
CA ILE A 311 -60.35 -15.36 -44.09
C ILE A 311 -61.38 -14.52 -44.90
N PHE A 312 -61.36 -13.19 -44.73
CA PHE A 312 -62.25 -12.31 -45.47
C PHE A 312 -62.07 -12.45 -46.97
N ILE A 313 -60.84 -12.44 -47.47
CA ILE A 313 -60.54 -12.63 -48.90
C ILE A 313 -61.01 -14.01 -49.37
N ALA A 314 -60.76 -15.06 -48.59
CA ALA A 314 -61.16 -16.42 -48.93
C ALA A 314 -62.69 -16.56 -49.07
N VAL A 315 -63.44 -16.01 -48.09
CA VAL A 315 -64.92 -15.99 -48.15
C VAL A 315 -65.39 -15.18 -49.32
N TRP A 316 -64.86 -13.96 -49.49
CA TRP A 316 -65.27 -13.13 -50.64
C TRP A 316 -64.98 -13.76 -52.02
N MET A 317 -63.80 -14.34 -52.19
CA MET A 317 -63.44 -15.08 -53.40
C MET A 317 -64.36 -16.30 -53.65
N SER A 318 -64.62 -17.06 -52.55
CA SER A 318 -65.51 -18.20 -52.61
C SER A 318 -66.92 -17.77 -53.11
N ASP A 319 -67.52 -16.75 -52.48
CA ASP A 319 -68.84 -16.25 -52.91
C ASP A 319 -68.80 -15.71 -54.33
N TYR A 320 -67.74 -15.01 -54.72
CA TYR A 320 -67.57 -14.56 -56.12
C TYR A 320 -67.55 -15.70 -57.13
N ILE A 321 -66.72 -16.72 -56.95
CA ILE A 321 -66.56 -17.87 -57.83
C ILE A 321 -67.84 -18.69 -57.86
N ILE A 322 -68.44 -19.00 -56.71
CA ILE A 322 -69.68 -19.76 -56.61
C ILE A 322 -70.81 -19.06 -57.36
N SER A 323 -70.93 -17.71 -57.18
CA SER A 323 -71.97 -16.96 -57.93
C SER A 323 -71.77 -17.04 -59.41
N LYS A 324 -70.54 -16.94 -59.89
CA LYS A 324 -70.24 -17.05 -61.32
C LYS A 324 -70.52 -18.42 -61.89
N ILE A 325 -70.08 -19.51 -61.19
CA ILE A 325 -70.36 -20.90 -61.60
C ILE A 325 -71.86 -21.13 -61.57
N ASN A 326 -72.62 -20.62 -60.65
CA ASN A 326 -74.05 -20.78 -60.55
C ASN A 326 -74.79 -20.14 -61.76
N ASN A 327 -74.29 -18.95 -62.19
CA ASN A 327 -74.80 -18.27 -63.40
C ASN A 327 -74.59 -19.16 -64.68
N LEU A 328 -73.42 -19.76 -64.82
CA LEU A 328 -73.12 -20.73 -65.88
C LEU A 328 -74.04 -21.96 -65.81
N LEU A 329 -74.24 -22.51 -64.59
CA LEU A 329 -75.13 -23.64 -64.37
C LEU A 329 -76.58 -23.30 -64.74
N ILE A 330 -77.07 -22.09 -64.38
CA ILE A 330 -78.41 -21.63 -64.76
C ILE A 330 -78.51 -21.48 -66.27
N GLY A 331 -77.49 -20.90 -66.90
CA GLY A 331 -77.46 -20.77 -68.38
C GLY A 331 -77.53 -22.13 -69.12
N THR A 332 -76.67 -23.06 -68.66
CA THR A 332 -76.70 -24.42 -69.22
C THR A 332 -78.05 -25.14 -69.01
N LYS A 333 -78.64 -25.02 -67.81
CA LYS A 333 -79.99 -25.59 -67.57
C LYS A 333 -81.07 -24.99 -68.43
N LYS A 334 -81.09 -23.69 -68.63
CA LYS A 334 -82.03 -22.98 -69.51
C LYS A 334 -81.89 -23.42 -70.98
N PHE A 335 -80.63 -23.49 -71.40
CA PHE A 335 -80.35 -23.98 -72.74
C PHE A 335 -80.80 -25.43 -72.96
N ALA A 336 -80.56 -26.32 -72.03
CA ALA A 336 -81.02 -27.71 -72.03
C ALA A 336 -82.56 -27.81 -72.01
N ASN A 337 -83.27 -26.87 -71.45
CA ASN A 337 -84.71 -26.77 -71.41
C ASN A 337 -85.29 -26.09 -72.67
N ASN A 338 -84.55 -26.03 -73.76
CA ASN A 338 -84.95 -25.46 -75.02
C ASN A 338 -85.12 -23.94 -75.06
N GLU A 339 -84.57 -23.20 -74.03
CA GLU A 339 -84.51 -21.71 -74.08
C GLU A 339 -83.25 -21.32 -74.86
N LEU A 340 -83.23 -21.57 -76.16
CA LEU A 340 -82.06 -21.48 -77.07
C LEU A 340 -81.58 -20.04 -77.25
N ASP A 341 -82.40 -19.02 -76.96
CA ASP A 341 -82.05 -17.59 -77.05
C ASP A 341 -81.48 -17.05 -75.75
N TYR A 342 -81.41 -17.84 -74.64
CA TYR A 342 -80.84 -17.38 -73.42
C TYR A 342 -79.33 -17.22 -73.57
N ARG A 343 -78.78 -16.08 -73.10
CA ARG A 343 -77.36 -15.77 -73.06
C ARG A 343 -76.96 -15.38 -71.66
N ILE A 344 -75.79 -15.90 -71.23
CA ILE A 344 -75.21 -15.52 -69.95
C ILE A 344 -74.61 -14.16 -70.13
N LYS A 345 -74.83 -13.26 -69.14
CA LYS A 345 -74.18 -11.93 -69.11
C LYS A 345 -72.72 -12.09 -68.73
N VAL A 346 -71.79 -11.84 -69.64
CA VAL A 346 -70.36 -11.84 -69.39
C VAL A 346 -70.07 -10.64 -68.54
N THR A 347 -69.55 -10.88 -67.30
CA THR A 347 -69.40 -9.82 -66.31
C THR A 347 -67.95 -9.71 -65.79
N SER A 348 -67.07 -10.60 -66.23
CA SER A 348 -65.68 -10.54 -65.92
C SER A 348 -64.77 -10.65 -67.14
N LYS A 349 -63.48 -10.37 -66.97
CA LYS A 349 -62.46 -10.52 -68.03
C LYS A 349 -61.41 -11.57 -67.66
N ASP A 350 -61.72 -12.37 -66.68
CA ASP A 350 -60.91 -13.47 -66.21
C ASP A 350 -61.33 -14.79 -66.95
N GLU A 351 -60.73 -15.90 -66.53
CA GLU A 351 -60.97 -17.21 -67.10
C GLU A 351 -62.45 -17.63 -67.01
N ILE A 352 -63.18 -17.13 -66.01
CA ILE A 352 -64.61 -17.35 -65.86
C ILE A 352 -65.37 -16.53 -66.86
N GLY A 353 -64.99 -15.30 -67.14
CA GLY A 353 -65.59 -14.51 -68.22
C GLY A 353 -65.39 -15.08 -69.61
N GLU A 354 -64.22 -15.65 -69.87
CA GLU A 354 -63.93 -16.33 -71.10
C GLU A 354 -64.80 -17.60 -71.23
N LEU A 355 -65.06 -18.35 -70.15
CA LEU A 355 -65.96 -19.47 -70.12
C LEU A 355 -67.42 -19.07 -70.37
N GLU A 356 -67.90 -17.91 -69.76
CA GLU A 356 -69.19 -17.34 -69.99
C GLU A 356 -69.38 -16.97 -71.49
N SER A 357 -68.34 -16.37 -72.14
CA SER A 357 -68.35 -16.02 -73.54
C SER A 357 -68.41 -17.29 -74.46
N SER A 358 -67.55 -18.23 -74.16
CA SER A 358 -67.51 -19.53 -74.93
C SER A 358 -68.84 -20.30 -74.88
N PHE A 359 -69.49 -20.24 -73.67
CA PHE A 359 -70.82 -20.78 -73.55
C PHE A 359 -71.83 -20.05 -74.52
N ASN A 360 -71.81 -18.72 -74.58
CA ASN A 360 -72.66 -17.92 -75.41
C ASN A 360 -72.42 -18.19 -76.92
N ASP A 361 -71.16 -18.38 -77.33
CA ASP A 361 -70.78 -18.68 -78.69
C ASP A 361 -71.28 -20.10 -79.11
N MET A 362 -71.09 -21.11 -78.24
CA MET A 362 -71.66 -22.42 -78.43
C MET A 362 -73.20 -22.39 -78.53
N ALA A 363 -73.85 -21.63 -77.63
CA ALA A 363 -75.31 -21.49 -77.63
C ALA A 363 -75.84 -20.82 -78.92
N LYS A 364 -75.05 -19.89 -79.45
CA LYS A 364 -75.37 -19.25 -80.75
C LYS A 364 -75.26 -20.24 -81.94
N GLU A 365 -74.19 -20.99 -81.97
CA GLU A 365 -73.95 -22.01 -83.04
C GLU A 365 -75.05 -23.06 -83.05
N ILE A 366 -75.39 -23.64 -81.90
CA ILE A 366 -76.43 -24.64 -81.80
C ILE A 366 -77.81 -24.08 -82.16
N SER A 367 -78.15 -22.87 -81.70
CA SER A 367 -79.40 -22.20 -82.04
C SER A 367 -79.49 -21.99 -83.53
N THR A 368 -78.40 -21.60 -84.22
CA THR A 368 -78.34 -21.42 -85.67
C THR A 368 -78.50 -22.75 -86.37
N LEU A 369 -77.81 -23.83 -85.94
CA LEU A 369 -77.93 -25.16 -86.48
C LEU A 369 -79.39 -25.75 -86.43
N ILE A 370 -80.04 -25.54 -85.27
CA ILE A 370 -81.45 -26.00 -85.09
C ILE A 370 -82.41 -25.22 -86.02
N SER A 371 -82.20 -23.86 -86.13
CA SER A 371 -83.05 -23.05 -87.07
C SER A 371 -82.84 -23.47 -88.52
N THR A 372 -81.58 -23.65 -88.93
CA THR A 372 -81.25 -24.12 -90.29
C THR A 372 -81.83 -25.53 -90.58
N GLN A 373 -81.77 -26.46 -89.61
CA GLN A 373 -82.33 -27.76 -89.71
C GLN A 373 -83.85 -27.76 -89.82
N LYS A 374 -84.50 -26.81 -89.10
CA LYS A 374 -85.98 -26.61 -89.23
C LYS A 374 -86.36 -26.07 -90.57
N GLU A 375 -85.62 -25.10 -91.12
CA GLU A 375 -85.79 -24.53 -92.43
C GLU A 375 -85.57 -25.58 -93.55
N LEU A 376 -84.80 -26.58 -93.34
CA LEU A 376 -84.57 -27.71 -94.30
C LEU A 376 -85.63 -28.78 -94.21
N ASN A 377 -86.42 -28.88 -93.14
CA ASN A 377 -87.48 -29.89 -92.94
C ASN A 377 -88.90 -29.36 -93.24
N ASP A 378 -89.09 -28.06 -93.44
CA ASP A 378 -90.28 -27.44 -93.88
C ASP A 378 -90.24 -27.27 -95.40
#